data_66981222466e0b4d587fee583be01da3
#
_entry.id   66981222466e0b4d587fee583be01da3
#
_cell.length_a   1.000
_cell.length_b   1.000
_cell.length_c   1.000
_cell.angle_alpha   90.00
_cell.angle_beta   90.00
_cell.angle_gamma   90.00
#
_symmetry.space_group_name_H-M   'P 1'
#
loop_
_entity.id
_entity.type
_entity.pdbx_description
1 polymer ?
#
loop_
_entity_poly.entity_id
_entity_poly.type
_entity_poly.pdbx_seq_one_letter_code
_entity_poly.pdbx_strand_id
1 'polypeptide(L)'
;SGTITRGIRERLLAACRERGVPTIVDSRYGVRSFSGVDYVKQNDAELAAAFERHLDTEDALEEAARELIAELGAKGALITRGEKGMMLFLADGARHEIPVSDKSEVYDVSGAGDTCVAAFILALAGGTSPLAAAQLSNIASGIAVRKFGTATVSTAELAKKVRELSA
;
A
#
# COMPACT_ATOMS: atom_id res chain seq x y z
N SER A 1 -22.04 -3.68 -0.77
CA SER A 1 -21.43 -3.09 -1.95
C SER A 1 -20.87 -4.18 -2.85
N GLY A 2 -21.36 -4.32 -4.07
CA GLY A 2 -21.10 -5.47 -4.95
C GLY A 2 -20.37 -5.13 -6.24
N THR A 3 -19.65 -3.99 -6.32
CA THR A 3 -19.00 -3.54 -7.56
C THR A 3 -17.93 -4.52 -8.04
N ILE A 4 -17.06 -5.00 -7.14
CA ILE A 4 -16.04 -6.00 -7.44
C ILE A 4 -16.58 -7.37 -7.01
N THR A 5 -17.33 -8.01 -7.88
CA THR A 5 -17.81 -9.37 -7.63
C THR A 5 -16.68 -10.39 -7.75
N ARG A 6 -16.88 -11.60 -7.21
CA ARG A 6 -15.92 -12.70 -7.32
C ARG A 6 -15.49 -12.95 -8.77
N GLY A 7 -16.45 -13.05 -9.68
CA GLY A 7 -16.15 -13.32 -11.10
C GLY A 7 -15.37 -12.19 -11.78
N ILE A 8 -15.64 -10.93 -11.47
CA ILE A 8 -14.86 -9.79 -11.98
C ILE A 8 -13.42 -9.87 -11.46
N ARG A 9 -13.25 -10.11 -10.15
CA ARG A 9 -11.93 -10.23 -9.53
C ARG A 9 -11.09 -11.34 -10.14
N GLU A 10 -11.64 -12.54 -10.25
CA GLU A 10 -10.95 -13.69 -10.83
C GLU A 10 -10.50 -13.42 -12.27
N ARG A 11 -11.40 -12.87 -13.11
CA ARG A 11 -11.07 -12.52 -14.50
C ARG A 11 -10.02 -11.43 -14.61
N LEU A 12 -10.10 -10.38 -13.75
CA LEU A 12 -9.13 -9.29 -13.75
C LEU A 12 -7.74 -9.79 -13.36
N LEU A 13 -7.63 -10.55 -12.26
CA LEU A 13 -6.36 -11.10 -11.80
C LEU A 13 -5.74 -12.06 -12.83
N ALA A 14 -6.56 -12.89 -13.49
CA ALA A 14 -6.08 -13.76 -14.56
C ALA A 14 -5.52 -12.94 -15.74
N ALA A 15 -6.24 -11.93 -16.20
CA ALA A 15 -5.79 -11.07 -17.31
C ALA A 15 -4.51 -10.27 -16.96
N CYS A 16 -4.37 -9.80 -15.71
CA CYS A 16 -3.15 -9.14 -15.26
C CYS A 16 -1.97 -10.10 -15.24
N ARG A 17 -2.18 -11.31 -14.73
CA ARG A 17 -1.13 -12.34 -14.67
C ARG A 17 -0.65 -12.74 -16.08
N GLU A 18 -1.55 -12.95 -17.02
CA GLU A 18 -1.23 -13.28 -18.41
C GLU A 18 -0.38 -12.20 -19.09
N ARG A 19 -0.57 -10.94 -18.70
CA ARG A 19 0.14 -9.78 -19.27
C ARG A 19 1.34 -9.31 -18.45
N GLY A 20 1.64 -9.95 -17.33
CA GLY A 20 2.72 -9.55 -16.43
C GLY A 20 2.48 -8.18 -15.77
N VAL A 21 1.22 -7.77 -15.62
CA VAL A 21 0.85 -6.49 -14.99
C VAL A 21 0.72 -6.72 -13.48
N PRO A 22 1.47 -5.98 -12.64
CA PRO A 22 1.39 -6.13 -11.19
C PRO A 22 0.03 -5.68 -10.67
N THR A 23 -0.43 -6.33 -9.61
CA THR A 23 -1.73 -6.07 -8.98
C THR A 23 -1.58 -5.71 -7.52
N ILE A 24 -2.39 -4.78 -7.03
CA ILE A 24 -2.51 -4.44 -5.61
C ILE A 24 -3.99 -4.32 -5.22
N VAL A 25 -4.33 -4.74 -4.03
CA VAL A 25 -5.65 -4.54 -3.45
C VAL A 25 -5.57 -3.65 -2.21
N ASP A 26 -6.48 -2.68 -2.14
CA ASP A 26 -6.84 -1.93 -0.94
C ASP A 26 -8.34 -2.14 -0.71
N SER A 27 -8.69 -2.86 0.34
CA SER A 27 -10.09 -3.18 0.62
C SER A 27 -10.33 -3.16 2.13
N ARG A 28 -11.09 -2.17 2.57
CA ARG A 28 -11.46 -2.03 3.99
C ARG A 28 -12.21 -3.25 4.53
N TYR A 29 -13.03 -3.87 3.69
CA TYR A 29 -13.85 -5.03 4.07
C TYR A 29 -13.61 -6.16 3.09
N GLY A 30 -13.21 -7.32 3.60
CA GLY A 30 -13.07 -8.51 2.78
C GLY A 30 -11.77 -8.61 1.97
N VAL A 31 -10.69 -7.99 2.42
CA VAL A 31 -9.36 -8.07 1.82
C VAL A 31 -8.91 -9.53 1.65
N ARG A 32 -9.19 -10.40 2.62
CA ARG A 32 -8.87 -11.84 2.59
C ARG A 32 -9.51 -12.62 1.45
N SER A 33 -10.48 -12.02 0.75
CA SER A 33 -11.10 -12.64 -0.43
C SER A 33 -10.35 -12.43 -1.74
N PHE A 34 -9.22 -11.71 -1.75
CA PHE A 34 -8.46 -11.36 -2.96
C PHE A 34 -7.26 -12.27 -3.22
N SER A 35 -7.45 -13.59 -3.07
CA SER A 35 -6.40 -14.58 -3.36
C SER A 35 -5.82 -14.42 -4.77
N GLY A 36 -4.48 -14.48 -4.88
CA GLY A 36 -3.75 -14.37 -6.12
C GLY A 36 -3.41 -12.94 -6.57
N VAL A 37 -3.67 -11.92 -5.73
CA VAL A 37 -3.15 -10.57 -5.92
C VAL A 37 -1.64 -10.53 -5.62
N ASP A 38 -0.87 -9.68 -6.32
CA ASP A 38 0.58 -9.58 -6.06
C ASP A 38 0.89 -8.85 -4.75
N TYR A 39 0.18 -7.76 -4.47
CA TYR A 39 0.38 -6.97 -3.27
C TYR A 39 -0.94 -6.60 -2.61
N VAL A 40 -0.89 -6.38 -1.31
CA VAL A 40 -2.01 -5.89 -0.52
C VAL A 40 -1.59 -4.65 0.26
N LYS A 41 -2.45 -3.63 0.30
CA LYS A 41 -2.28 -2.49 1.19
C LYS A 41 -3.41 -2.47 2.21
N GLN A 42 -3.06 -2.25 3.46
CA GLN A 42 -4.00 -1.99 4.57
C GLN A 42 -3.41 -0.90 5.46
N ASN A 43 -4.24 -0.25 6.26
CA ASN A 43 -3.74 0.41 7.45
C ASN A 43 -3.75 -0.55 8.65
N ASP A 44 -3.11 -0.18 9.76
CA ASP A 44 -3.03 -0.99 10.97
C ASP A 44 -4.43 -1.36 11.52
N ALA A 45 -5.37 -0.44 11.52
CA ALA A 45 -6.74 -0.68 11.97
C ALA A 45 -7.51 -1.63 11.03
N GLU A 46 -7.34 -1.50 9.72
CA GLU A 46 -7.93 -2.38 8.71
C GLU A 46 -7.37 -3.80 8.81
N LEU A 47 -6.04 -3.92 9.02
CA LEU A 47 -5.41 -5.21 9.25
C LEU A 47 -5.90 -5.89 10.53
N ALA A 48 -6.00 -5.13 11.63
CA ALA A 48 -6.57 -5.59 12.89
C ALA A 48 -8.00 -6.10 12.71
N ALA A 49 -8.83 -5.33 12.00
CA ALA A 49 -10.21 -5.71 11.71
C ALA A 49 -10.33 -6.95 10.82
N ALA A 50 -9.42 -7.13 9.84
CA ALA A 50 -9.42 -8.29 8.94
C ALA A 50 -9.20 -9.61 9.69
N PHE A 51 -8.48 -9.57 10.80
CA PHE A 51 -8.19 -10.75 11.65
C PHE A 51 -8.96 -10.77 12.97
N GLU A 52 -9.79 -9.76 13.23
CA GLU A 52 -10.52 -9.61 14.50
C GLU A 52 -9.57 -9.69 15.72
N ARG A 53 -8.37 -9.10 15.58
CA ARG A 53 -7.30 -9.12 16.59
C ARG A 53 -6.86 -7.71 16.96
N HIS A 54 -6.37 -7.54 18.19
CA HIS A 54 -5.62 -6.34 18.58
C HIS A 54 -4.17 -6.47 18.10
N LEU A 55 -3.66 -5.44 17.42
CA LEU A 55 -2.30 -5.39 16.89
C LEU A 55 -1.50 -4.27 17.59
N ASP A 56 -1.42 -4.36 18.93
CA ASP A 56 -0.84 -3.31 19.77
C ASP A 56 0.69 -3.31 19.75
N THR A 57 1.30 -4.38 19.27
CA THR A 57 2.75 -4.53 19.15
C THR A 57 3.17 -4.68 17.68
N GLU A 58 4.43 -4.35 17.40
CA GLU A 58 4.99 -4.54 16.05
C GLU A 58 5.05 -6.03 15.66
N ASP A 59 5.31 -6.90 16.60
CA ASP A 59 5.36 -8.36 16.36
C ASP A 59 3.95 -8.87 15.97
N ALA A 60 2.90 -8.43 16.66
CA ALA A 60 1.53 -8.80 16.32
C ALA A 60 1.11 -8.27 14.94
N LEU A 61 1.54 -7.05 14.59
CA LEU A 61 1.30 -6.46 13.28
C LEU A 61 2.05 -7.23 12.18
N GLU A 62 3.31 -7.59 12.42
CA GLU A 62 4.09 -8.39 11.49
C GLU A 62 3.47 -9.78 11.28
N GLU A 63 3.09 -10.46 12.36
CA GLU A 63 2.43 -11.78 12.29
C GLU A 63 1.17 -11.71 11.43
N ALA A 64 0.28 -10.75 11.67
CA ALA A 64 -0.93 -10.56 10.89
C ALA A 64 -0.65 -10.22 9.42
N ALA A 65 0.34 -9.38 9.13
CA ALA A 65 0.73 -9.05 7.77
C ALA A 65 1.27 -10.27 7.01
N ARG A 66 2.09 -11.09 7.66
CA ARG A 66 2.63 -12.34 7.08
C ARG A 66 1.54 -13.39 6.87
N GLU A 67 0.61 -13.52 7.82
CA GLU A 67 -0.56 -14.38 7.68
C GLU A 67 -1.41 -13.95 6.46
N LEU A 68 -1.65 -12.65 6.29
CA LEU A 68 -2.38 -12.12 5.13
C LEU A 68 -1.65 -12.41 3.80
N ILE A 69 -0.33 -12.22 3.75
CA ILE A 69 0.49 -12.56 2.58
C ILE A 69 0.33 -14.04 2.22
N ALA A 70 0.44 -14.93 3.22
CA ALA A 70 0.33 -16.37 3.01
C ALA A 70 -1.06 -16.79 2.53
N GLU A 71 -2.14 -16.27 3.14
CA GLU A 71 -3.52 -16.55 2.75
C GLU A 71 -3.84 -16.11 1.31
N LEU A 72 -3.33 -14.94 0.91
CA LEU A 72 -3.58 -14.41 -0.43
C LEU A 72 -2.65 -15.00 -1.49
N GLY A 73 -1.54 -15.63 -1.09
CA GLY A 73 -0.44 -15.98 -1.97
C GLY A 73 0.22 -14.74 -2.57
N ALA A 74 0.23 -13.63 -1.81
CA ALA A 74 0.75 -12.36 -2.27
C ALA A 74 2.30 -12.31 -2.17
N LYS A 75 2.92 -11.43 -2.96
CA LYS A 75 4.37 -11.15 -2.91
C LYS A 75 4.73 -10.23 -1.75
N GLY A 76 3.76 -9.44 -1.25
CA GLY A 76 3.99 -8.56 -0.11
C GLY A 76 2.76 -7.80 0.35
N ALA A 77 2.91 -7.19 1.54
CA ALA A 77 1.91 -6.34 2.18
C ALA A 77 2.53 -4.98 2.56
N LEU A 78 1.85 -3.90 2.19
CA LEU A 78 2.18 -2.53 2.55
C LEU A 78 1.22 -2.08 3.64
N ILE A 79 1.73 -1.85 4.84
CA ILE A 79 0.91 -1.46 6.00
C ILE A 79 1.20 0.01 6.34
N THR A 80 0.20 0.87 6.16
CA THR A 80 0.29 2.29 6.51
C THR A 80 -0.08 2.52 7.96
N ARG A 81 0.69 3.38 8.67
CA ARG A 81 0.61 3.59 10.13
C ARG A 81 0.51 5.08 10.50
N GLY A 82 -0.11 5.88 9.63
CA GLY A 82 -0.26 7.32 9.85
C GLY A 82 1.07 8.03 10.08
N GLU A 83 1.21 8.71 11.19
CA GLU A 83 2.43 9.45 11.59
C GLU A 83 3.68 8.57 11.80
N LYS A 84 3.50 7.26 11.97
CA LYS A 84 4.59 6.29 12.06
C LYS A 84 5.12 5.85 10.68
N GLY A 85 4.58 6.39 9.59
CA GLY A 85 4.97 6.01 8.23
C GLY A 85 4.32 4.73 7.76
N MET A 86 5.10 3.80 7.21
CA MET A 86 4.58 2.51 6.72
C MET A 86 5.60 1.40 6.88
N MET A 87 5.13 0.17 6.80
CA MET A 87 5.94 -1.04 6.79
C MET A 87 5.66 -1.83 5.53
N LEU A 88 6.70 -2.34 4.89
CA LEU A 88 6.60 -3.28 3.79
C LEU A 88 7.10 -4.64 4.26
N PHE A 89 6.22 -5.63 4.17
CA PHE A 89 6.55 -7.05 4.40
C PHE A 89 6.54 -7.78 3.06
N LEU A 90 7.56 -8.60 2.81
CA LEU A 90 7.67 -9.38 1.58
C LEU A 90 7.57 -10.88 1.88
N ALA A 91 7.10 -11.65 0.91
CA ALA A 91 6.92 -13.10 1.03
C ALA A 91 8.24 -13.87 1.27
N ASP A 92 9.38 -13.29 0.87
CA ASP A 92 10.71 -13.85 1.11
C ASP A 92 11.23 -13.68 2.55
N GLY A 93 10.42 -13.04 3.40
CA GLY A 93 10.76 -12.76 4.79
C GLY A 93 11.31 -11.36 5.05
N ALA A 94 11.63 -10.59 4.02
CA ALA A 94 12.13 -9.23 4.21
C ALA A 94 11.06 -8.31 4.86
N ARG A 95 11.55 -7.41 5.72
CA ARG A 95 10.77 -6.37 6.39
C ARG A 95 11.49 -5.03 6.21
N HIS A 96 10.77 -4.01 5.84
CA HIS A 96 11.28 -2.65 5.69
C HIS A 96 10.38 -1.67 6.42
N GLU A 97 10.98 -0.85 7.26
CA GLU A 97 10.32 0.31 7.87
C GLU A 97 10.61 1.54 7.01
N ILE A 98 9.57 2.29 6.71
CA ILE A 98 9.64 3.49 5.88
C ILE A 98 9.03 4.62 6.70
N PRO A 99 9.86 5.45 7.34
CA PRO A 99 9.37 6.56 8.15
C PRO A 99 8.65 7.58 7.26
N VAL A 100 7.80 8.41 7.87
CA VAL A 100 7.14 9.50 7.12
C VAL A 100 8.19 10.36 6.43
N SER A 101 7.96 10.65 5.16
CA SER A 101 8.89 11.44 4.33
C SER A 101 9.00 12.91 4.77
N ASP A 102 8.04 13.38 5.56
CA ASP A 102 8.01 14.75 6.05
C ASP A 102 7.04 14.85 7.24
N LYS A 103 7.50 15.45 8.35
CA LYS A 103 6.75 15.64 9.61
C LYS A 103 6.05 17.00 9.72
N SER A 104 5.95 17.75 8.62
CA SER A 104 5.23 19.03 8.63
C SER A 104 3.70 18.81 8.74
N GLU A 105 2.96 19.90 8.91
CA GLU A 105 1.52 19.87 9.15
C GLU A 105 0.75 19.04 8.10
N VAL A 106 -0.16 18.22 8.58
CA VAL A 106 -1.13 17.46 7.79
C VAL A 106 -2.43 18.27 7.76
N TYR A 107 -2.90 18.61 6.58
CA TYR A 107 -4.16 19.35 6.41
C TYR A 107 -5.36 18.45 6.24
N ASP A 108 -5.22 17.39 5.42
CA ASP A 108 -6.30 16.46 5.14
C ASP A 108 -5.73 15.07 4.77
N VAL A 109 -6.22 14.03 5.41
CA VAL A 109 -5.82 12.64 5.12
C VAL A 109 -6.65 11.98 4.04
N SER A 110 -7.68 12.67 3.52
CA SER A 110 -8.57 12.13 2.49
C SER A 110 -7.83 11.84 1.21
N GLY A 111 -7.96 10.61 0.69
CA GLY A 111 -7.30 10.18 -0.55
C GLY A 111 -5.81 9.82 -0.42
N ALA A 112 -5.22 9.93 0.79
CA ALA A 112 -3.83 9.53 1.00
C ALA A 112 -3.59 8.04 0.72
N GLY A 113 -4.53 7.18 1.12
CA GLY A 113 -4.50 5.75 0.83
C GLY A 113 -4.56 5.45 -0.66
N ASP A 114 -5.48 6.10 -1.38
CA ASP A 114 -5.62 5.95 -2.84
C ASP A 114 -4.36 6.43 -3.57
N THR A 115 -3.77 7.54 -3.13
CA THR A 115 -2.50 8.06 -3.66
C THR A 115 -1.36 7.08 -3.40
N CYS A 116 -1.31 6.49 -2.19
CA CYS A 116 -0.33 5.47 -1.82
C CYS A 116 -0.40 4.27 -2.77
N VAL A 117 -1.58 3.70 -2.94
CA VAL A 117 -1.81 2.54 -3.82
C VAL A 117 -1.45 2.87 -5.27
N ALA A 118 -1.89 4.01 -5.79
CA ALA A 118 -1.61 4.42 -7.16
C ALA A 118 -0.11 4.59 -7.40
N ALA A 119 0.61 5.30 -6.52
CA ALA A 119 2.04 5.51 -6.64
C ALA A 119 2.83 4.20 -6.54
N PHE A 120 2.46 3.32 -5.60
CA PHE A 120 3.11 2.02 -5.42
C PHE A 120 2.99 1.15 -6.66
N ILE A 121 1.76 0.99 -7.17
CA ILE A 121 1.54 0.08 -8.30
C ILE A 121 2.14 0.63 -9.60
N LEU A 122 2.08 1.94 -9.82
CA LEU A 122 2.72 2.58 -10.98
C LEU A 122 4.24 2.44 -10.95
N ALA A 123 4.87 2.60 -9.78
CA ALA A 123 6.30 2.39 -9.63
C ALA A 123 6.70 0.94 -9.92
N LEU A 124 5.96 -0.04 -9.40
CA LEU A 124 6.18 -1.46 -9.71
C LEU A 124 6.01 -1.76 -11.20
N ALA A 125 4.96 -1.23 -11.83
CA ALA A 125 4.74 -1.38 -13.27
C ALA A 125 5.85 -0.74 -14.10
N GLY A 126 6.50 0.30 -13.57
CA GLY A 126 7.70 0.92 -14.13
C GLY A 126 9.00 0.14 -13.90
N GLY A 127 8.95 -1.02 -13.24
CA GLY A 127 10.10 -1.91 -13.02
C GLY A 127 10.94 -1.59 -11.78
N THR A 128 10.45 -0.77 -10.85
CA THR A 128 11.18 -0.52 -9.60
C THR A 128 11.08 -1.70 -8.63
N SER A 129 12.00 -1.79 -7.67
CA SER A 129 11.89 -2.75 -6.57
C SER A 129 10.70 -2.42 -5.65
N PRO A 130 10.14 -3.42 -4.93
CA PRO A 130 9.05 -3.18 -3.98
C PRO A 130 9.40 -2.14 -2.92
N LEU A 131 10.64 -2.11 -2.43
CA LEU A 131 11.09 -1.11 -1.46
C LEU A 131 11.09 0.30 -2.07
N ALA A 132 11.64 0.48 -3.28
CA ALA A 132 11.63 1.78 -3.94
C ALA A 132 10.21 2.25 -4.26
N ALA A 133 9.32 1.33 -4.67
CA ALA A 133 7.90 1.62 -4.87
C ALA A 133 7.22 2.09 -3.57
N ALA A 134 7.50 1.43 -2.45
CA ALA A 134 6.98 1.82 -1.13
C ALA A 134 7.51 3.19 -0.67
N GLN A 135 8.78 3.49 -0.90
CA GLN A 135 9.36 4.80 -0.60
C GLN A 135 8.71 5.91 -1.45
N LEU A 136 8.52 5.67 -2.75
CA LEU A 136 7.83 6.62 -3.65
C LEU A 136 6.37 6.83 -3.22
N SER A 137 5.67 5.77 -2.85
CA SER A 137 4.28 5.87 -2.38
C SER A 137 4.15 6.64 -1.06
N ASN A 138 5.12 6.50 -0.15
CA ASN A 138 5.20 7.27 1.09
C ASN A 138 5.40 8.76 0.81
N ILE A 139 6.29 9.12 -0.12
CA ILE A 139 6.51 10.51 -0.53
C ILE A 139 5.24 11.08 -1.18
N ALA A 140 4.60 10.32 -2.09
CA ALA A 140 3.37 10.74 -2.76
C ALA A 140 2.23 10.99 -1.76
N SER A 141 2.03 10.07 -0.81
CA SER A 141 1.04 10.23 0.27
C SER A 141 1.35 11.44 1.14
N GLY A 142 2.63 11.67 1.47
CA GLY A 142 3.08 12.84 2.21
C GLY A 142 2.81 14.17 1.49
N ILE A 143 2.84 14.21 0.15
CA ILE A 143 2.43 15.37 -0.64
C ILE A 143 0.90 15.52 -0.60
N ALA A 144 0.15 14.42 -0.74
CA ALA A 144 -1.32 14.44 -0.79
C ALA A 144 -1.91 15.02 0.50
N VAL A 145 -1.46 14.57 1.68
CA VAL A 145 -2.01 15.01 2.98
C VAL A 145 -1.76 16.49 3.31
N ARG A 146 -0.95 17.19 2.51
CA ARG A 146 -0.71 18.64 2.62
C ARG A 146 -1.57 19.46 1.70
N LYS A 147 -2.47 18.84 0.99
CA LYS A 147 -3.45 19.51 0.14
C LYS A 147 -4.82 19.42 0.78
N PHE A 148 -5.66 20.42 0.60
CA PHE A 148 -7.03 20.37 1.10
C PHE A 148 -7.90 19.48 0.20
N GLY A 149 -8.73 18.63 0.80
CA GLY A 149 -9.64 17.72 0.13
C GLY A 149 -8.91 16.58 -0.60
N THR A 150 -9.65 15.87 -1.44
CA THR A 150 -9.10 14.82 -2.30
C THR A 150 -8.30 15.43 -3.44
N ALA A 151 -6.99 15.58 -3.24
CA ALA A 151 -6.10 16.19 -4.21
C ALA A 151 -5.25 15.14 -4.94
N THR A 152 -4.92 15.45 -6.19
CA THR A 152 -3.98 14.64 -6.98
C THR A 152 -2.54 15.06 -6.74
N VAL A 153 -1.61 14.13 -6.93
CA VAL A 153 -0.16 14.37 -6.91
C VAL A 153 0.38 14.18 -8.33
N SER A 154 0.94 15.22 -8.89
CA SER A 154 1.56 15.16 -10.22
C SER A 154 2.95 14.53 -10.17
N THR A 155 3.38 13.97 -11.29
CA THR A 155 4.75 13.44 -11.44
C THR A 155 5.81 14.51 -11.22
N ALA A 156 5.54 15.78 -11.58
CA ALA A 156 6.44 16.90 -11.36
C ALA A 156 6.65 17.21 -9.87
N GLU A 157 5.56 17.22 -9.08
CA GLU A 157 5.62 17.40 -7.62
C GLU A 157 6.38 16.26 -6.96
N LEU A 158 6.09 15.01 -7.34
CA LEU A 158 6.78 13.84 -6.82
C LEU A 158 8.27 13.88 -7.13
N ALA A 159 8.65 14.14 -8.39
CA ALA A 159 10.04 14.23 -8.82
C ALA A 159 10.79 15.38 -8.12
N LYS A 160 10.14 16.52 -7.90
CA LYS A 160 10.71 17.63 -7.12
C LYS A 160 11.02 17.18 -5.68
N LYS A 161 10.03 16.55 -5.01
CA LYS A 161 10.20 16.11 -3.62
C LYS A 161 11.28 15.03 -3.47
N VAL A 162 11.36 14.09 -4.40
CA VAL A 162 12.43 13.07 -4.42
C VAL A 162 13.80 13.72 -4.51
N ARG A 163 14.00 14.72 -5.39
CA ARG A 163 15.27 15.45 -5.49
C ARG A 163 15.63 16.19 -4.20
N GLU A 164 14.64 16.81 -3.54
CA GLU A 164 14.86 17.51 -2.27
C GLU A 164 15.32 16.58 -1.14
N LEU A 165 14.83 15.34 -1.14
CA LEU A 165 15.20 14.33 -0.12
C LEU A 165 16.53 13.62 -0.43
N SER A 166 17.03 13.73 -1.66
CA SER A 166 18.29 13.12 -2.10
C SER A 166 19.47 14.08 -2.06
N ALA A 167 19.24 15.37 -1.77
CA ALA A 167 20.26 16.43 -1.65
C ALA A 167 20.81 16.56 -0.24
#